data_14c35b04e5cba442f1e2ea876fad3529
#
_entry.id   14c35b04e5cba442f1e2ea876fad3529
#
_cell.length_a   1.000
_cell.length_b   1.000
_cell.length_c   1.000
_cell.angle_alpha   90.00
_cell.angle_beta   90.00
_cell.angle_gamma   90.00
#
_symmetry.space_group_name_H-M   'P 1'
#
loop_
_entity.id
_entity.type
_entity.pdbx_description
1 polymer ?
#
loop_
_entity_poly.entity_id
_entity_poly.type
_entity_poly.pdbx_seq_one_letter_code
_entity_poly.pdbx_strand_id
1 'polypeptide(L)'
;MKIREYLLKLEDNLMTGGGRWVADFTESFWELPVGDTTFDMLILGHTRPRGFLLSRFFSWIALPNYPVACFAYSDDPELKRLSPSLKAIAEYGEKEEMPWAWLVIVNEGPFSRRARALVEKNDTKEIGIALVGLASQEITVSKSYIGRRMGRLAKRFK
;
A
#
# COMPACT_ATOMS: atom_id res chain seq x y z
N MET A 1 -3.96 7.64 -18.28
CA MET A 1 -4.56 7.74 -16.93
C MET A 1 -3.75 8.73 -16.10
N LYS A 2 -4.40 9.66 -15.43
CA LYS A 2 -3.74 10.61 -14.52
C LYS A 2 -3.51 9.98 -13.14
N ILE A 3 -2.54 10.48 -12.36
CA ILE A 3 -2.21 9.96 -11.02
C ILE A 3 -3.44 9.91 -10.12
N ARG A 4 -4.20 11.00 -10.03
CA ARG A 4 -5.42 11.05 -9.19
C ARG A 4 -6.47 10.01 -9.60
N GLU A 5 -6.66 9.79 -10.90
CA GLU A 5 -7.57 8.76 -11.41
C GLU A 5 -7.13 7.34 -11.01
N TYR A 6 -5.82 7.08 -11.08
CA TYR A 6 -5.26 5.81 -10.61
C TYR A 6 -5.48 5.62 -9.10
N LEU A 7 -5.20 6.64 -8.29
CA LEU A 7 -5.38 6.56 -6.84
C LEU A 7 -6.85 6.31 -6.46
N LEU A 8 -7.82 6.94 -7.14
CA LEU A 8 -9.24 6.68 -6.93
C LEU A 8 -9.62 5.22 -7.28
N LYS A 9 -9.07 4.67 -8.37
CA LYS A 9 -9.27 3.26 -8.71
C LYS A 9 -8.62 2.31 -7.71
N LEU A 10 -7.46 2.69 -7.17
CA LEU A 10 -6.78 1.92 -6.12
C LEU A 10 -7.62 1.91 -4.84
N GLU A 11 -8.12 3.06 -4.41
CA GLU A 11 -9.03 3.21 -3.27
C GLU A 11 -10.26 2.32 -3.42
N ASP A 12 -10.97 2.43 -4.54
CA ASP A 12 -12.15 1.59 -4.82
C ASP A 12 -11.82 0.09 -4.79
N ASN A 13 -10.74 -0.33 -5.42
CA ASN A 13 -10.33 -1.73 -5.42
C ASN A 13 -9.95 -2.26 -4.03
N LEU A 14 -9.32 -1.45 -3.19
CA LEU A 14 -8.99 -1.84 -1.83
C LEU A 14 -10.22 -1.92 -0.92
N MET A 15 -11.14 -0.96 -1.04
CA MET A 15 -12.31 -0.85 -0.18
C MET A 15 -13.49 -1.72 -0.62
N THR A 16 -13.72 -1.90 -1.92
CA THR A 16 -14.89 -2.59 -2.48
C THR A 16 -14.54 -3.81 -3.33
N GLY A 17 -13.32 -3.85 -3.86
CA GLY A 17 -12.86 -4.85 -4.82
C GLY A 17 -12.03 -5.99 -4.23
N GLY A 18 -10.99 -6.38 -4.98
CA GLY A 18 -10.12 -7.50 -4.64
C GLY A 18 -9.25 -7.32 -3.40
N GLY A 19 -9.06 -6.09 -2.93
CA GLY A 19 -8.33 -5.78 -1.69
C GLY A 19 -8.99 -6.37 -0.44
N ARG A 20 -10.31 -6.54 -0.46
CA ARG A 20 -11.09 -7.14 0.65
C ARG A 20 -10.68 -8.57 1.02
N TRP A 21 -10.03 -9.28 0.11
CA TRP A 21 -9.49 -10.61 0.40
C TRP A 21 -8.20 -10.60 1.23
N VAL A 22 -7.58 -9.42 1.38
CA VAL A 22 -6.34 -9.26 2.14
C VAL A 22 -6.62 -8.63 3.50
N ALA A 23 -7.42 -7.57 3.50
CA ALA A 23 -7.83 -6.85 4.70
C ALA A 23 -9.16 -6.14 4.46
N ASP A 24 -9.87 -5.80 5.52
CA ASP A 24 -11.07 -4.98 5.47
C ASP A 24 -10.68 -3.51 5.58
N PHE A 25 -10.50 -2.86 4.44
CA PHE A 25 -10.20 -1.44 4.34
C PHE A 25 -11.49 -0.62 4.45
N THR A 26 -11.55 0.24 5.46
CA THR A 26 -12.79 0.94 5.83
C THR A 26 -12.69 2.45 5.84
N GLU A 27 -11.49 3.02 5.90
CA GLU A 27 -11.28 4.46 6.01
C GLU A 27 -10.24 4.92 4.99
N SER A 28 -10.50 6.05 4.37
CA SER A 28 -9.59 6.68 3.40
C SER A 28 -9.41 8.16 3.73
N PHE A 29 -8.17 8.61 3.67
CA PHE A 29 -7.75 9.99 3.91
C PHE A 29 -6.92 10.48 2.74
N TRP A 30 -7.14 11.70 2.31
CA TRP A 30 -6.42 12.34 1.22
C TRP A 30 -5.57 13.49 1.74
N GLU A 31 -4.40 13.68 1.11
CA GLU A 31 -3.46 14.76 1.44
C GLU A 31 -3.09 14.79 2.95
N LEU A 32 -2.81 13.62 3.51
CA LEU A 32 -2.55 13.46 4.93
C LEU A 32 -1.07 13.62 5.27
N PRO A 33 -0.71 14.57 6.16
CA PRO A 33 0.64 14.64 6.70
C PRO A 33 0.87 13.52 7.73
N VAL A 34 1.98 12.80 7.56
CA VAL A 34 2.46 11.76 8.50
C VAL A 34 3.93 12.01 8.76
N GLY A 35 4.27 12.43 9.99
CA GLY A 35 5.62 12.92 10.29
C GLY A 35 5.98 14.12 9.39
N ASP A 36 7.14 14.05 8.77
CA ASP A 36 7.64 15.10 7.87
C ASP A 36 7.25 14.88 6.39
N THR A 37 6.37 13.92 6.12
CA THR A 37 5.96 13.56 4.76
C THR A 37 4.45 13.69 4.60
N THR A 38 4.01 14.24 3.46
CA THR A 38 2.59 14.24 3.07
C THR A 38 2.33 13.13 2.07
N PHE A 39 1.35 12.27 2.36
CA PHE A 39 0.88 11.24 1.46
C PHE A 39 -0.34 11.73 0.69
N ASP A 40 -0.42 11.42 -0.60
CA ASP A 40 -1.57 11.79 -1.42
C ASP A 40 -2.82 11.02 -0.97
N MET A 41 -2.63 9.78 -0.47
CA MET A 41 -3.71 8.94 0.04
C MET A 41 -3.20 7.99 1.13
N LEU A 42 -4.01 7.80 2.17
CA LEU A 42 -3.83 6.78 3.20
C LEU A 42 -5.15 6.02 3.35
N ILE A 43 -5.11 4.71 3.21
CA ILE A 43 -6.26 3.83 3.44
C ILE A 43 -5.97 2.94 4.63
N LEU A 44 -6.87 2.95 5.60
CA LEU A 44 -6.77 2.14 6.82
C LEU A 44 -7.75 0.97 6.78
N GLY A 45 -7.34 -0.14 7.37
CA GLY A 45 -8.14 -1.33 7.48
C GLY A 45 -7.69 -2.24 8.60
N HIS A 46 -8.32 -3.42 8.68
CA HIS A 46 -8.02 -4.45 9.66
C HIS A 46 -7.93 -5.81 8.98
N THR A 47 -7.10 -6.70 9.49
CA THR A 47 -6.91 -8.05 8.94
C THR A 47 -8.12 -8.94 9.10
N ARG A 48 -9.03 -8.66 10.07
CA ARG A 48 -10.26 -9.39 10.27
C ARG A 48 -11.42 -8.71 9.56
N PRO A 49 -12.10 -9.39 8.60
CA PRO A 49 -13.28 -8.84 7.97
C PRO A 49 -14.41 -8.66 8.99
N ARG A 50 -15.02 -7.48 9.01
CA ARG A 50 -16.23 -7.22 9.78
C ARG A 50 -17.42 -7.88 9.06
N GLY A 51 -18.19 -8.71 9.75
CA GLY A 51 -19.51 -9.15 9.30
C GLY A 51 -19.63 -10.49 8.60
N PHE A 52 -18.64 -11.34 8.59
CA PHE A 52 -18.81 -12.72 8.15
C PHE A 52 -19.47 -13.54 9.25
N LEU A 53 -20.67 -14.07 8.99
CA LEU A 53 -21.43 -14.90 9.95
C LEU A 53 -20.66 -16.14 10.42
N LEU A 54 -19.73 -16.65 9.61
CA LEU A 54 -18.81 -17.73 9.98
C LEU A 54 -17.69 -17.27 10.93
N SER A 55 -17.44 -15.96 11.07
CA SER A 55 -16.39 -15.45 11.96
C SER A 55 -16.73 -15.63 13.43
N ARG A 56 -18.00 -15.81 13.82
CA ARG A 56 -18.37 -16.11 15.20
C ARG A 56 -17.85 -17.48 15.67
N PHE A 57 -17.77 -18.47 14.77
CA PHE A 57 -17.19 -19.78 15.09
C PHE A 57 -15.65 -19.77 15.02
N PHE A 58 -15.08 -19.04 14.07
CA PHE A 58 -13.62 -18.93 13.91
C PHE A 58 -12.98 -17.78 14.70
N SER A 59 -13.75 -16.83 15.23
CA SER A 59 -13.22 -15.77 16.10
C SER A 59 -12.67 -16.30 17.42
N TRP A 60 -13.06 -17.51 17.78
CA TRP A 60 -12.52 -18.21 18.95
C TRP A 60 -11.14 -18.81 18.67
N ILE A 61 -10.81 -19.10 17.42
CA ILE A 61 -9.50 -19.58 16.98
C ILE A 61 -8.72 -18.38 16.42
N ALA A 62 -8.50 -17.39 17.29
CA ALA A 62 -7.45 -16.38 17.29
C ALA A 62 -6.73 -16.10 15.95
N LEU A 63 -7.45 -15.64 14.92
CA LEU A 63 -6.79 -14.80 13.91
C LEU A 63 -6.70 -13.40 14.51
N PRO A 64 -5.48 -12.91 14.80
CA PRO A 64 -5.32 -11.60 15.40
C PRO A 64 -5.85 -10.52 14.46
N ASN A 65 -6.63 -9.59 15.03
CA ASN A 65 -7.16 -8.44 14.32
C ASN A 65 -6.14 -7.31 14.39
N TYR A 66 -5.28 -7.18 13.37
CA TYR A 66 -4.28 -6.12 13.30
C TYR A 66 -4.75 -4.97 12.43
N PRO A 67 -4.45 -3.71 12.80
CA PRO A 67 -4.58 -2.60 11.89
C PRO A 67 -3.56 -2.72 10.75
N VAL A 68 -3.96 -2.34 9.56
CA VAL A 68 -3.11 -2.32 8.36
C VAL A 68 -3.37 -1.06 7.56
N ALA A 69 -2.40 -0.63 6.76
CA ALA A 69 -2.53 0.58 5.95
C ALA A 69 -1.98 0.40 4.54
N CYS A 70 -2.53 1.17 3.62
CA CYS A 70 -1.95 1.43 2.31
C CYS A 70 -1.68 2.92 2.18
N PHE A 71 -0.42 3.29 2.13
CA PHE A 71 0.04 4.64 1.84
C PHE A 71 0.28 4.78 0.34
N ALA A 72 -0.09 5.90 -0.23
CA ALA A 72 0.20 6.19 -1.62
C ALA A 72 0.62 7.64 -1.82
N TYR A 73 1.59 7.87 -2.69
CA TYR A 73 2.00 9.20 -3.13
C TYR A 73 2.61 9.18 -4.53
N SER A 74 2.65 10.35 -5.16
CA SER A 74 3.37 10.55 -6.41
C SER A 74 4.81 10.97 -6.14
N ASP A 75 5.76 10.41 -6.90
CA ASP A 75 7.18 10.76 -6.80
C ASP A 75 7.82 10.91 -8.18
N ASP A 76 9.03 11.47 -8.18
CA ASP A 76 9.85 11.52 -9.37
C ASP A 76 10.45 10.13 -9.72
N PRO A 77 11.00 9.97 -10.95
CA PRO A 77 11.57 8.68 -11.37
C PRO A 77 12.71 8.15 -10.51
N GLU A 78 13.36 9.01 -9.71
CA GLU A 78 14.52 8.67 -8.88
C GLU A 78 14.16 8.38 -7.41
N LEU A 79 12.87 8.45 -7.05
CA LEU A 79 12.38 8.17 -5.70
C LEU A 79 12.98 9.05 -4.60
N LYS A 80 13.03 10.35 -4.80
CA LYS A 80 13.61 11.30 -3.82
C LYS A 80 12.93 11.27 -2.46
N ARG A 81 11.66 10.95 -2.42
CA ARG A 81 10.85 10.91 -1.20
C ARG A 81 10.83 9.54 -0.51
N LEU A 82 11.44 8.49 -1.10
CA LEU A 82 11.34 7.12 -0.57
C LEU A 82 11.85 7.00 0.86
N SER A 83 13.06 7.47 1.14
CA SER A 83 13.67 7.34 2.48
C SER A 83 12.85 8.02 3.58
N PRO A 84 12.47 9.32 3.46
CA PRO A 84 11.62 9.96 4.46
C PRO A 84 10.23 9.31 4.56
N SER A 85 9.68 8.82 3.47
CA SER A 85 8.38 8.12 3.48
C SER A 85 8.44 6.80 4.23
N LEU A 86 9.47 5.99 4.02
CA LEU A 86 9.66 4.73 4.76
C LEU A 86 9.83 4.97 6.26
N LYS A 87 10.57 6.01 6.64
CA LYS A 87 10.72 6.41 8.05
C LYS A 87 9.38 6.81 8.65
N ALA A 88 8.62 7.68 7.97
CA ALA A 88 7.31 8.11 8.44
C ALA A 88 6.32 6.94 8.61
N ILE A 89 6.30 5.99 7.65
CA ILE A 89 5.46 4.79 7.73
C ILE A 89 5.88 3.89 8.90
N ALA A 90 7.19 3.71 9.12
CA ALA A 90 7.68 2.89 10.22
C ALA A 90 7.30 3.48 11.58
N GLU A 91 7.48 4.78 11.78
CA GLU A 91 7.08 5.50 13.00
C GLU A 91 5.56 5.46 13.22
N TYR A 92 4.78 5.64 12.17
CA TYR A 92 3.33 5.52 12.21
C TYR A 92 2.90 4.10 12.58
N GLY A 93 3.49 3.09 11.93
CA GLY A 93 3.20 1.68 12.18
C GLY A 93 3.53 1.25 13.62
N GLU A 94 4.63 1.75 14.19
CA GLU A 94 5.01 1.50 15.58
C GLU A 94 4.00 2.13 16.55
N LYS A 95 3.60 3.39 16.32
CA LYS A 95 2.61 4.10 17.13
C LYS A 95 1.23 3.44 17.10
N GLU A 96 0.79 2.99 15.94
CA GLU A 96 -0.55 2.38 15.74
C GLU A 96 -0.54 0.85 15.91
N GLU A 97 0.57 0.27 16.36
CA GLU A 97 0.75 -1.19 16.53
C GLU A 97 0.43 -1.98 15.25
N MET A 98 0.87 -1.45 14.11
CA MET A 98 0.57 -1.97 12.79
C MET A 98 1.67 -2.96 12.35
N PRO A 99 1.35 -4.25 12.13
CA PRO A 99 2.38 -5.25 11.82
C PRO A 99 2.94 -5.13 10.41
N TRP A 100 2.18 -4.55 9.47
CA TRP A 100 2.62 -4.29 8.11
C TRP A 100 1.80 -3.20 7.43
N ALA A 101 2.39 -2.60 6.42
CA ALA A 101 1.75 -1.61 5.57
C ALA A 101 2.17 -1.80 4.11
N TRP A 102 1.37 -1.25 3.19
CA TRP A 102 1.73 -1.08 1.79
C TRP A 102 2.11 0.36 1.49
N LEU A 103 3.08 0.52 0.60
CA LEU A 103 3.46 1.79 0.02
C LEU A 103 3.36 1.71 -1.50
N VAL A 104 2.47 2.49 -2.09
CA VAL A 104 2.31 2.62 -3.54
C VAL A 104 2.88 3.96 -3.98
N ILE A 105 3.87 3.92 -4.85
CA ILE A 105 4.51 5.11 -5.41
C ILE A 105 4.14 5.19 -6.89
N VAL A 106 3.54 6.29 -7.30
CA VAL A 106 3.01 6.48 -8.65
C VAL A 106 3.79 7.55 -9.38
N ASN A 107 4.10 7.30 -10.64
CA ASN A 107 4.65 8.30 -11.56
C ASN A 107 3.89 8.24 -12.90
N GLU A 108 3.76 9.39 -13.57
CA GLU A 108 3.16 9.42 -14.92
C GLU A 108 4.02 8.65 -15.93
N GLY A 109 5.34 8.80 -15.85
CA GLY A 109 6.32 8.08 -16.69
C GLY A 109 6.88 6.82 -16.03
N PRO A 110 7.87 6.20 -16.65
CA PRO A 110 8.59 5.07 -16.07
C PRO A 110 9.51 5.53 -14.92
N PHE A 111 9.76 4.64 -13.98
CA PHE A 111 10.81 4.83 -12.98
C PHE A 111 12.18 4.49 -13.54
N SER A 112 13.23 5.12 -13.01
CA SER A 112 14.60 4.83 -13.41
C SER A 112 14.98 3.36 -13.11
N ARG A 113 15.95 2.85 -13.85
CA ARG A 113 16.47 1.50 -13.60
C ARG A 113 17.00 1.35 -12.17
N ARG A 114 17.62 2.40 -11.64
CA ARG A 114 18.15 2.43 -10.27
C ARG A 114 17.03 2.36 -9.24
N ALA A 115 15.97 3.15 -9.42
CA ALA A 115 14.80 3.15 -8.54
C ALA A 115 14.11 1.77 -8.50
N ARG A 116 13.90 1.16 -9.66
CA ARG A 116 13.33 -0.19 -9.76
C ARG A 116 14.19 -1.23 -9.05
N ALA A 117 15.50 -1.24 -9.31
CA ALA A 117 16.42 -2.17 -8.66
C ALA A 117 16.48 -1.99 -7.13
N LEU A 118 16.36 -0.75 -6.64
CA LEU A 118 16.30 -0.45 -5.20
C LEU A 118 15.07 -1.10 -4.55
N VAL A 119 13.90 -0.95 -5.18
CA VAL A 119 12.66 -1.54 -4.67
C VAL A 119 12.65 -3.06 -4.81
N GLU A 120 13.09 -3.62 -5.93
CA GLU A 120 13.16 -5.08 -6.13
C GLU A 120 14.06 -5.78 -5.10
N LYS A 121 15.12 -5.13 -4.65
CA LYS A 121 16.03 -5.66 -3.62
C LYS A 121 15.50 -5.47 -2.20
N ASN A 122 14.49 -4.62 -2.01
CA ASN A 122 13.95 -4.35 -0.67
C ASN A 122 13.23 -5.60 -0.14
N ASP A 123 13.69 -6.08 1.01
CA ASP A 123 13.15 -7.26 1.71
C ASP A 123 12.59 -6.91 3.09
N THR A 124 12.21 -5.66 3.29
CA THR A 124 11.56 -5.20 4.53
C THR A 124 10.26 -5.97 4.71
N LYS A 125 10.12 -6.66 5.82
CA LYS A 125 8.94 -7.52 6.07
C LYS A 125 7.69 -6.71 6.42
N GLU A 126 7.88 -5.56 7.04
CA GLU A 126 6.80 -4.72 7.57
C GLU A 126 6.22 -3.77 6.50
N ILE A 127 6.96 -3.47 5.43
CA ILE A 127 6.50 -2.53 4.39
C ILE A 127 6.66 -3.17 3.01
N GLY A 128 5.55 -3.42 2.34
CA GLY A 128 5.54 -3.83 0.94
C GLY A 128 5.47 -2.62 0.03
N ILE A 129 6.38 -2.53 -0.96
CA ILE A 129 6.49 -1.38 -1.86
C ILE A 129 6.06 -1.78 -3.26
N ALA A 130 5.29 -0.94 -3.93
CA ALA A 130 4.95 -1.04 -5.34
C ALA A 130 5.23 0.29 -6.06
N LEU A 131 5.99 0.24 -7.15
CA LEU A 131 6.16 1.34 -8.09
C LEU A 131 5.22 1.16 -9.26
N VAL A 132 4.48 2.18 -9.62
CA VAL A 132 3.52 2.16 -10.72
C VAL A 132 3.83 3.28 -11.71
N GLY A 133 4.32 2.91 -12.89
CA GLY A 133 4.50 3.81 -14.02
C GLY A 133 3.25 3.80 -14.91
N LEU A 134 2.49 4.90 -14.92
CA LEU A 134 1.18 4.94 -15.57
C LEU A 134 1.27 4.86 -17.11
N ALA A 135 2.22 5.58 -17.71
CA ALA A 135 2.39 5.59 -19.16
C ALA A 135 3.02 4.29 -19.68
N SER A 136 3.99 3.74 -18.94
CA SER A 136 4.65 2.47 -19.30
C SER A 136 3.84 1.24 -18.94
N GLN A 137 2.83 1.39 -18.08
CA GLN A 137 2.06 0.28 -17.48
C GLN A 137 2.95 -0.72 -16.73
N GLU A 138 4.14 -0.29 -16.32
CA GLU A 138 5.09 -1.09 -15.56
C GLU A 138 4.76 -1.05 -14.07
N ILE A 139 4.87 -2.21 -13.43
CA ILE A 139 4.76 -2.34 -11.99
C ILE A 139 5.97 -3.09 -11.47
N THR A 140 6.69 -2.46 -10.55
CA THR A 140 7.82 -3.05 -9.84
C THR A 140 7.43 -3.20 -8.37
N VAL A 141 7.67 -4.35 -7.78
CA VAL A 141 7.31 -4.61 -6.38
C VAL A 141 8.50 -5.07 -5.57
N SER A 142 8.47 -4.78 -4.27
CA SER A 142 9.48 -5.29 -3.33
C SER A 142 9.43 -6.81 -3.22
N LYS A 143 10.57 -7.41 -2.87
CA LYS A 143 10.75 -8.87 -2.79
C LYS A 143 9.95 -9.51 -1.66
N SER A 144 9.55 -8.76 -0.65
CA SER A 144 8.77 -9.26 0.48
C SER A 144 7.43 -9.88 0.06
N TYR A 145 6.90 -10.77 0.90
CA TYR A 145 5.61 -11.42 0.66
C TYR A 145 4.46 -10.40 0.47
N ILE A 146 4.41 -9.39 1.33
CA ILE A 146 3.40 -8.33 1.26
C ILE A 146 3.55 -7.46 0.00
N GLY A 147 4.78 -7.17 -0.45
CA GLY A 147 5.05 -6.46 -1.70
C GLY A 147 4.54 -7.23 -2.91
N ARG A 148 4.79 -8.52 -2.99
CA ARG A 148 4.29 -9.38 -4.07
C ARG A 148 2.77 -9.48 -4.12
N ARG A 149 2.10 -9.48 -2.97
CA ARG A 149 0.63 -9.43 -2.91
C ARG A 149 0.09 -8.11 -3.43
N MET A 150 0.71 -6.99 -3.06
CA MET A 150 0.34 -5.67 -3.55
C MET A 150 0.43 -5.57 -5.08
N GLY A 151 1.45 -6.16 -5.69
CA GLY A 151 1.62 -6.16 -7.14
C GLY A 151 0.44 -6.77 -7.90
N ARG A 152 -0.24 -7.76 -7.35
CA ARG A 152 -1.44 -8.36 -7.95
C ARG A 152 -2.64 -7.42 -7.91
N LEU A 153 -2.77 -6.62 -6.86
CA LEU A 153 -3.86 -5.64 -6.74
C LEU A 153 -3.60 -4.42 -7.61
N ALA A 154 -2.36 -3.94 -7.66
CA ALA A 154 -1.98 -2.79 -8.47
C ALA A 154 -2.11 -3.03 -10.00
N LYS A 155 -2.04 -4.28 -10.47
CA LYS A 155 -2.17 -4.64 -11.90
C LYS A 155 -3.58 -4.60 -12.47
N ARG A 156 -4.60 -4.50 -11.64
CA ARG A 156 -6.01 -4.63 -12.06
C ARG A 156 -6.63 -3.37 -12.68
N PHE A 157 -5.85 -2.29 -12.87
CA PHE A 157 -6.34 -1.02 -13.39
C PHE A 157 -5.93 -0.78 -14.85
N LYS A 158 -6.13 -1.80 -15.68
CA LYS A 158 -6.01 -1.61 -17.14
C LYS A 158 -7.23 -0.93 -17.72
#